data_e2b7ae6fc46b2c6a9d62e90825b42059
#
_entry.id   e2b7ae6fc46b2c6a9d62e90825b42059
#
_cell.length_a   1.000
_cell.length_b   1.000
_cell.length_c   1.000
_cell.angle_alpha   90.00
_cell.angle_beta   90.00
_cell.angle_gamma   90.00
#
_symmetry.space_group_name_H-M   'P 1'
#
loop_
_entity.id
_entity.type
_entity.pdbx_description
1 polymer ?
#
loop_
_entity_poly.entity_id
_entity_poly.type
_entity_poly.pdbx_seq_one_letter_code
_entity_poly.pdbx_strand_id
1 'polypeptide(L)'
;EILIGLVGSEMCIRDSCIGASVHDLQLKANMEVVGNSYFRNERELFPDYFREQPHGMEISAEQFYQLLGGEPKHDKEKKRGEYTVYDSYQDVVNVSMFGKIVRGVVHIGLKIILRGKSERDPAFKMVKMGVEEGNLEGLIATSGGIATPKLIDMLVYNANKKYLQALKRLLKK
;
A
#
# COMPACT_ATOMS: atom_id res chain seq x y z
N GLU A 1 25.76 -10.24 15.09
CA GLU A 1 25.19 -8.93 14.74
C GLU A 1 26.17 -8.15 13.86
N ILE A 2 27.37 -7.93 14.32
CA ILE A 2 28.47 -7.35 13.54
C ILE A 2 28.75 -8.18 12.28
N LEU A 3 28.71 -9.49 12.41
CA LEU A 3 28.90 -10.42 11.32
C LEU A 3 27.87 -10.24 10.20
N ILE A 4 26.61 -10.03 10.57
CA ILE A 4 25.53 -9.81 9.60
C ILE A 4 25.74 -8.47 8.89
N GLY A 5 26.10 -7.43 9.62
CA GLY A 5 26.43 -6.14 9.02
C GLY A 5 27.64 -6.21 8.09
N LEU A 6 28.69 -6.86 8.53
CA LEU A 6 29.91 -7.07 7.74
C LEU A 6 29.65 -7.93 6.50
N VAL A 7 28.94 -9.03 6.67
CA VAL A 7 28.55 -9.88 5.53
C VAL A 7 27.71 -9.10 4.53
N GLY A 8 26.81 -8.25 5.01
CA GLY A 8 26.00 -7.39 4.15
C GLY A 8 26.81 -6.31 3.41
N SER A 9 27.84 -5.77 4.06
CA SER A 9 28.68 -4.69 3.50
C SER A 9 29.91 -5.19 2.76
N GLU A 10 30.49 -6.32 3.18
CA GLU A 10 31.72 -6.85 2.62
C GLU A 10 31.49 -7.75 1.41
N MET A 11 30.34 -8.41 1.33
CA MET A 11 29.97 -9.13 0.12
C MET A 11 29.43 -8.18 -0.93
N CYS A 12 30.30 -7.27 -1.38
CA CYS A 12 29.99 -6.27 -2.39
C CYS A 12 29.75 -6.85 -3.79
N ILE A 13 29.96 -8.15 -3.97
CA ILE A 13 29.69 -8.83 -5.25
C ILE A 13 28.28 -9.41 -5.18
N ARG A 14 27.38 -8.87 -5.99
CA ARG A 14 26.02 -9.38 -6.17
C ARG A 14 25.80 -9.75 -7.61
N ASP A 15 25.25 -10.92 -7.80
CA ASP A 15 24.86 -11.37 -9.12
C ASP A 15 23.43 -10.89 -9.41
N SER A 16 23.26 -10.19 -10.51
CA SER A 16 21.94 -9.89 -11.07
C SER A 16 21.66 -10.90 -12.18
N CYS A 17 20.55 -11.61 -12.03
CA CYS A 17 20.16 -12.65 -12.97
C CYS A 17 18.80 -12.34 -13.57
N ILE A 18 18.62 -12.59 -14.85
CA ILE A 18 17.36 -12.50 -15.58
C ILE A 18 17.09 -13.86 -16.22
N GLY A 19 15.93 -14.44 -15.96
CA GLY A 19 15.53 -15.71 -16.51
C GLY A 19 14.04 -15.99 -16.30
N ALA A 20 13.55 -17.05 -16.91
CA ALA A 20 12.16 -17.48 -16.76
C ALA A 20 11.88 -18.09 -15.37
N SER A 21 12.90 -18.64 -14.73
CA SER A 21 12.85 -19.18 -13.36
C SER A 21 14.24 -19.20 -12.73
N VAL A 22 14.33 -19.55 -11.44
CA VAL A 22 15.61 -19.73 -10.73
C VAL A 22 16.47 -20.82 -11.36
N HIS A 23 15.86 -21.77 -12.07
CA HIS A 23 16.53 -22.85 -12.79
C HIS A 23 16.81 -22.57 -14.26
N ASP A 24 16.27 -21.48 -14.78
CA ASP A 24 16.43 -21.07 -16.20
C ASP A 24 16.86 -19.61 -16.26
N LEU A 25 18.13 -19.37 -15.97
CA LEU A 25 18.77 -18.06 -15.95
C LEU A 25 19.45 -17.83 -17.30
N GLN A 26 18.93 -16.93 -18.08
CA GLN A 26 19.44 -16.61 -19.43
C GLN A 26 20.55 -15.57 -19.41
N LEU A 27 20.49 -14.63 -18.49
CA LEU A 27 21.46 -13.55 -18.35
C LEU A 27 21.94 -13.46 -16.91
N LYS A 28 23.26 -13.25 -16.76
CA LYS A 28 23.89 -13.05 -15.46
C LYS A 28 24.89 -11.90 -15.58
N ALA A 29 24.85 -10.97 -14.64
CA ALA A 29 25.80 -9.88 -14.52
C ALA A 29 26.28 -9.79 -13.08
N ASN A 30 27.59 -9.66 -12.91
CA ASN A 30 28.18 -9.39 -11.61
C ASN A 30 28.18 -7.89 -11.38
N MET A 31 27.77 -7.49 -10.19
CA MET A 31 27.71 -6.09 -9.79
C MET A 31 28.56 -5.91 -8.52
N GLU A 32 29.53 -5.04 -8.61
CA GLU A 32 30.27 -4.60 -7.43
C GLU A 32 29.58 -3.40 -6.80
N VAL A 33 29.19 -3.56 -5.53
CA VAL A 33 28.61 -2.45 -4.76
C VAL A 33 29.72 -1.83 -3.92
N VAL A 34 30.18 -0.67 -4.35
CA VAL A 34 31.16 0.12 -3.59
C VAL A 34 30.43 1.00 -2.59
N GLY A 35 30.52 0.65 -1.31
CA GLY A 35 30.02 1.49 -0.22
C GLY A 35 30.90 2.73 -0.02
N ASN A 36 30.28 3.88 0.27
CA ASN A 36 31.05 4.98 0.81
C ASN A 36 31.35 4.68 2.28
N SER A 37 32.60 4.76 2.66
CA SER A 37 33.14 4.35 3.95
C SER A 37 32.78 5.30 5.13
N TYR A 38 31.65 6.00 5.05
CA TYR A 38 31.16 6.80 6.18
C TYR A 38 30.40 5.90 7.14
N PHE A 39 31.11 5.39 8.14
CA PHE A 39 30.47 4.75 9.28
C PHE A 39 29.74 5.83 10.10
N ARG A 40 28.44 5.90 9.99
CA ARG A 40 27.62 6.72 10.87
C ARG A 40 27.35 5.93 12.14
N ASN A 41 27.64 6.52 13.29
CA ASN A 41 27.20 5.93 14.56
C ASN A 41 25.69 6.17 14.72
N GLU A 42 24.88 5.29 14.14
CA GLU A 42 23.43 5.41 14.15
C GLU A 42 22.84 5.38 15.57
N ARG A 43 23.51 4.73 16.51
CA ARG A 43 23.07 4.71 17.91
C ARG A 43 23.12 6.09 18.57
N GLU A 44 24.09 6.91 18.21
CA GLU A 44 24.19 8.27 18.70
C GLU A 44 23.25 9.23 17.99
N LEU A 45 23.05 9.01 16.70
CA LEU A 45 22.19 9.86 15.87
C LEU A 45 20.70 9.59 16.09
N PHE A 46 20.34 8.33 16.34
CA PHE A 46 18.94 7.88 16.44
C PHE A 46 18.72 7.03 17.70
N PRO A 47 18.93 7.58 18.91
CA PRO A 47 18.90 6.80 20.15
C PRO A 47 17.54 6.13 20.42
N ASP A 48 16.41 6.68 19.95
CA ASP A 48 15.10 6.10 20.17
C ASP A 48 14.94 4.74 19.47
N TYR A 49 15.63 4.50 18.35
CA TYR A 49 15.61 3.21 17.63
C TYR A 49 16.39 2.10 18.35
N PHE A 50 17.29 2.46 19.28
CA PHE A 50 18.17 1.52 19.97
C PHE A 50 17.90 1.42 21.47
N ARG A 51 16.93 2.17 21.97
CA ARG A 51 16.53 2.12 23.39
C ARG A 51 15.64 0.93 23.63
N GLU A 52 16.00 0.08 24.59
CA GLU A 52 15.11 -0.99 25.07
C GLU A 52 13.93 -0.35 25.82
N GLN A 53 12.72 -0.66 25.38
CA GLN A 53 11.48 -0.17 25.96
C GLN A 53 10.58 -1.35 26.34
N PRO A 54 10.11 -1.43 27.60
CA PRO A 54 9.32 -2.58 28.07
C PRO A 54 7.92 -2.68 27.45
N HIS A 55 7.39 -1.62 26.85
CA HIS A 55 6.03 -1.55 26.32
C HIS A 55 5.93 -1.27 24.80
N GLY A 56 7.01 -1.48 24.10
CA GLY A 56 7.08 -1.22 22.66
C GLY A 56 8.03 -0.07 22.32
N MET A 57 8.29 0.11 21.05
CA MET A 57 9.21 1.12 20.56
C MET A 57 8.44 2.41 20.29
N GLU A 58 8.75 3.46 21.04
CA GLU A 58 8.27 4.82 20.77
C GLU A 58 9.41 5.64 20.16
N ILE A 59 9.22 6.04 18.90
CA ILE A 59 10.18 6.82 18.13
C ILE A 59 9.65 8.24 18.02
N SER A 60 10.47 9.24 18.35
CA SER A 60 10.08 10.64 18.16
C SER A 60 9.97 10.98 16.67
N ALA A 61 9.03 11.85 16.33
CA ALA A 61 8.83 12.31 14.96
C ALA A 61 10.10 12.99 14.40
N GLU A 62 10.85 13.69 15.26
CA GLU A 62 12.10 14.35 14.88
C GLU A 62 13.17 13.36 14.45
N GLN A 63 13.38 12.28 15.19
CA GLN A 63 14.34 11.24 14.81
C GLN A 63 13.90 10.50 13.53
N PHE A 64 12.61 10.24 13.39
CA PHE A 64 12.07 9.67 12.16
C PHE A 64 12.32 10.58 10.95
N TYR A 65 12.06 11.88 11.07
CA TYR A 65 12.28 12.84 9.98
C TYR A 65 13.77 13.00 9.64
N GLN A 66 14.65 12.97 10.65
CA GLN A 66 16.10 13.00 10.44
C GLN A 66 16.58 11.76 9.66
N LEU A 67 16.08 10.58 10.02
CA LEU A 67 16.39 9.33 9.32
C LEU A 67 15.87 9.34 7.87
N LEU A 68 14.68 9.88 7.67
CA LEU A 68 14.03 10.01 6.36
C LEU A 68 14.73 11.08 5.47
N GLY A 69 15.52 11.98 6.08
CA GLY A 69 16.12 13.11 5.38
C GLY A 69 15.19 14.31 5.17
N GLY A 70 14.10 14.39 5.93
CA GLY A 70 13.13 15.48 5.90
C GLY A 70 11.73 15.03 6.32
N GLU A 71 10.82 15.97 6.43
CA GLU A 71 9.43 15.64 6.69
C GLU A 71 8.83 14.79 5.55
N PRO A 72 7.98 13.79 5.87
CA PRO A 72 7.28 13.03 4.85
C PRO A 72 6.48 13.98 3.96
N LYS A 73 6.67 13.86 2.66
CA LYS A 73 5.81 14.59 1.73
C LYS A 73 4.42 14.01 1.84
N HIS A 74 3.52 14.75 2.45
CA HIS A 74 2.10 14.40 2.39
C HIS A 74 1.66 14.39 0.93
N ASP A 75 1.07 13.30 0.51
CA ASP A 75 0.44 13.26 -0.80
C ASP A 75 -0.59 14.39 -0.88
N LYS A 76 -0.48 15.21 -1.91
CA LYS A 76 -1.46 16.27 -2.14
C LYS A 76 -2.83 15.62 -2.29
N GLU A 77 -3.82 16.15 -1.58
CA GLU A 77 -5.21 15.73 -1.79
C GLU A 77 -5.55 15.78 -3.28
N LYS A 78 -5.90 14.62 -3.82
CA LYS A 78 -6.25 14.50 -5.23
C LYS A 78 -7.53 15.29 -5.54
N LYS A 79 -7.49 16.01 -6.65
CA LYS A 79 -8.66 16.73 -7.15
C LYS A 79 -9.52 15.81 -8.00
N ARG A 80 -10.81 16.15 -8.12
CA ARG A 80 -11.70 15.46 -9.03
C ARG A 80 -11.21 15.60 -10.48
N GLY A 81 -10.96 14.49 -11.15
CA GLY A 81 -10.33 14.39 -12.46
C GLY A 81 -9.05 13.56 -12.44
N GLU A 82 -8.46 13.37 -11.28
CA GLU A 82 -7.15 12.73 -11.09
C GLU A 82 -7.25 11.29 -10.51
N TYR A 83 -8.45 10.84 -10.14
CA TYR A 83 -8.65 9.51 -9.58
C TYR A 83 -8.46 8.40 -10.62
N THR A 84 -7.79 7.34 -10.21
CA THR A 84 -7.46 6.16 -11.02
C THR A 84 -7.87 4.89 -10.31
N VAL A 85 -7.69 3.73 -10.94
CA VAL A 85 -7.92 2.41 -10.33
C VAL A 85 -6.88 2.06 -9.25
N TYR A 86 -5.78 2.78 -9.21
CA TYR A 86 -4.71 2.59 -8.24
C TYR A 86 -4.93 3.35 -6.92
N ASP A 87 -5.95 4.18 -6.87
CA ASP A 87 -6.30 4.91 -5.65
C ASP A 87 -7.04 4.02 -4.65
N SER A 88 -6.98 4.40 -3.37
CA SER A 88 -7.65 3.65 -2.33
C SER A 88 -9.16 3.69 -2.52
N TYR A 89 -9.82 2.61 -2.16
CA TYR A 89 -11.27 2.53 -2.18
C TYR A 89 -11.89 3.68 -1.37
N GLN A 90 -11.34 3.95 -0.17
CA GLN A 90 -11.86 4.99 0.72
C GLN A 90 -11.81 6.38 0.09
N ASP A 91 -10.73 6.72 -0.61
CA ASP A 91 -10.58 8.02 -1.25
C ASP A 91 -11.60 8.20 -2.37
N VAL A 92 -11.77 7.19 -3.22
CA VAL A 92 -12.66 7.25 -4.38
C VAL A 92 -14.14 7.28 -4.00
N VAL A 93 -14.56 6.50 -3.00
CA VAL A 93 -15.98 6.43 -2.63
C VAL A 93 -16.46 7.69 -1.89
N ASN A 94 -15.56 8.41 -1.23
CA ASN A 94 -15.93 9.60 -0.45
C ASN A 94 -16.23 10.83 -1.32
N VAL A 95 -15.72 10.90 -2.54
CA VAL A 95 -15.82 12.11 -3.38
C VAL A 95 -17.06 12.18 -4.25
N SER A 96 -17.86 11.12 -4.38
CA SER A 96 -19.07 11.12 -5.21
C SER A 96 -20.28 10.55 -4.48
N MET A 97 -21.49 10.99 -4.87
CA MET A 97 -22.75 10.42 -4.35
C MET A 97 -22.83 8.92 -4.64
N PHE A 98 -22.47 8.50 -5.86
CA PHE A 98 -22.45 7.09 -6.24
C PHE A 98 -21.48 6.29 -5.36
N GLY A 99 -20.30 6.82 -5.10
CA GLY A 99 -19.33 6.20 -4.19
C GLY A 99 -19.88 6.01 -2.78
N LYS A 100 -20.58 7.01 -2.24
CA LYS A 100 -21.21 6.91 -0.91
C LYS A 100 -22.30 5.82 -0.84
N ILE A 101 -23.06 5.64 -1.94
CA ILE A 101 -24.04 4.54 -2.02
C ILE A 101 -23.32 3.20 -2.02
N VAL A 102 -22.28 3.05 -2.87
CA VAL A 102 -21.48 1.82 -2.93
C VAL A 102 -20.85 1.50 -1.58
N ARG A 103 -20.31 2.52 -0.89
CA ARG A 103 -19.78 2.36 0.48
C ARG A 103 -20.83 1.80 1.44
N GLY A 104 -22.05 2.32 1.39
CA GLY A 104 -23.17 1.82 2.23
C GLY A 104 -23.47 0.34 1.93
N VAL A 105 -23.54 -0.03 0.66
CA VAL A 105 -23.78 -1.42 0.25
C VAL A 105 -22.65 -2.34 0.70
N VAL A 106 -21.41 -1.94 0.52
CA VAL A 106 -20.23 -2.71 0.95
C VAL A 106 -20.23 -2.90 2.47
N HIS A 107 -20.54 -1.85 3.24
CA HIS A 107 -20.61 -1.94 4.70
C HIS A 107 -21.68 -2.93 5.17
N ILE A 108 -22.86 -2.90 4.55
CA ILE A 108 -23.93 -3.88 4.82
C ILE A 108 -23.46 -5.29 4.43
N GLY A 109 -22.84 -5.44 3.26
CA GLY A 109 -22.30 -6.72 2.79
C GLY A 109 -21.27 -7.31 3.75
N LEU A 110 -20.36 -6.49 4.25
CA LEU A 110 -19.37 -6.92 5.25
C LEU A 110 -20.03 -7.40 6.54
N LYS A 111 -21.07 -6.72 7.03
CA LYS A 111 -21.81 -7.16 8.21
C LYS A 111 -22.52 -8.51 7.98
N ILE A 112 -23.01 -8.76 6.77
CA ILE A 112 -23.66 -10.02 6.44
C ILE A 112 -22.64 -11.16 6.34
N ILE A 113 -21.52 -10.94 5.64
CA ILE A 113 -20.46 -11.95 5.44
C ILE A 113 -19.80 -12.31 6.76
N LEU A 114 -19.56 -11.30 7.59
CA LEU A 114 -18.92 -11.46 8.92
C LEU A 114 -19.96 -11.65 10.03
N ARG A 115 -21.10 -12.24 9.69
CA ARG A 115 -22.21 -12.48 10.62
C ARG A 115 -21.75 -13.17 11.90
N GLY A 116 -22.10 -12.56 13.03
CA GLY A 116 -21.71 -13.05 14.36
C GLY A 116 -20.37 -12.51 14.87
N LYS A 117 -19.62 -11.75 14.07
CA LYS A 117 -18.40 -11.08 14.50
C LYS A 117 -18.69 -9.63 14.86
N SER A 118 -18.22 -9.22 16.04
CA SER A 118 -18.29 -7.82 16.47
C SER A 118 -17.32 -6.97 15.64
N GLU A 119 -17.61 -5.67 15.49
CA GLU A 119 -16.67 -4.70 14.91
C GLU A 119 -15.34 -4.61 15.68
N ARG A 120 -15.28 -5.12 16.91
CA ARG A 120 -14.07 -5.25 17.72
C ARG A 120 -13.26 -6.52 17.41
N ASP A 121 -13.85 -7.48 16.71
CA ASP A 121 -13.19 -8.72 16.34
C ASP A 121 -11.99 -8.42 15.38
N PRO A 122 -10.80 -8.96 15.65
CA PRO A 122 -9.63 -8.74 14.80
C PRO A 122 -9.87 -9.12 13.34
N ALA A 123 -10.62 -10.20 13.08
CA ALA A 123 -10.93 -10.61 11.71
C ALA A 123 -11.86 -9.61 11.00
N PHE A 124 -12.82 -9.01 11.72
CA PHE A 124 -13.66 -7.95 11.16
C PHE A 124 -12.82 -6.73 10.80
N LYS A 125 -11.96 -6.29 11.71
CA LYS A 125 -11.06 -5.15 11.48
C LYS A 125 -10.13 -5.40 10.29
N MET A 126 -9.54 -6.58 10.21
CA MET A 126 -8.61 -6.94 9.13
C MET A 126 -9.29 -6.91 7.75
N VAL A 127 -10.49 -7.50 7.63
CA VAL A 127 -11.23 -7.49 6.36
C VAL A 127 -11.69 -6.09 6.00
N LYS A 128 -12.20 -5.33 6.97
CA LYS A 128 -12.61 -3.94 6.77
C LYS A 128 -11.43 -3.07 6.30
N MET A 129 -10.30 -3.17 6.97
CA MET A 129 -9.07 -2.43 6.63
C MET A 129 -8.56 -2.81 5.23
N GLY A 130 -8.55 -4.11 4.90
CA GLY A 130 -8.17 -4.58 3.56
C GLY A 130 -9.07 -4.05 2.44
N VAL A 131 -10.36 -3.82 2.72
CA VAL A 131 -11.28 -3.20 1.76
C VAL A 131 -11.11 -1.68 1.72
N GLU A 132 -11.04 -1.02 2.85
CA GLU A 132 -11.01 0.45 2.94
C GLU A 132 -9.69 1.04 2.45
N GLU A 133 -8.56 0.42 2.80
CA GLU A 133 -7.21 0.89 2.46
C GLU A 133 -6.67 0.27 1.15
N GLY A 134 -7.29 -0.82 0.68
CA GLY A 134 -6.93 -1.46 -0.58
C GLY A 134 -7.20 -0.55 -1.78
N ASN A 135 -6.34 -0.64 -2.80
CA ASN A 135 -6.59 0.03 -4.06
C ASN A 135 -7.72 -0.67 -4.85
N LEU A 136 -8.37 0.06 -5.74
CA LEU A 136 -9.51 -0.46 -6.48
C LEU A 136 -9.14 -1.64 -7.39
N GLU A 137 -7.95 -1.66 -7.97
CA GLU A 137 -7.46 -2.76 -8.80
C GLU A 137 -7.27 -4.03 -7.98
N GLY A 138 -6.66 -3.92 -6.80
CA GLY A 138 -6.49 -5.04 -5.87
C GLY A 138 -7.83 -5.62 -5.41
N LEU A 139 -8.85 -4.78 -5.25
CA LEU A 139 -10.19 -5.24 -4.89
C LEU A 139 -10.83 -6.10 -6.01
N ILE A 140 -10.56 -5.84 -7.28
CA ILE A 140 -11.02 -6.71 -8.38
C ILE A 140 -10.47 -8.13 -8.18
N ALA A 141 -9.18 -8.24 -7.86
CA ALA A 141 -8.52 -9.54 -7.71
C ALA A 141 -8.94 -10.29 -6.43
N THR A 142 -9.18 -9.56 -5.32
CA THR A 142 -9.36 -10.16 -4.00
C THR A 142 -10.79 -10.32 -3.55
N SER A 143 -11.76 -9.64 -4.20
CA SER A 143 -13.17 -9.64 -3.78
C SER A 143 -13.96 -10.89 -4.16
N GLY A 144 -13.36 -11.87 -4.83
CA GLY A 144 -14.08 -13.06 -5.32
C GLY A 144 -15.18 -12.75 -6.36
N GLY A 145 -14.99 -11.68 -7.15
CA GLY A 145 -15.91 -11.28 -8.22
C GLY A 145 -16.98 -10.25 -7.81
N ILE A 146 -17.00 -9.82 -6.55
CA ILE A 146 -17.93 -8.77 -6.07
C ILE A 146 -17.55 -7.42 -6.66
N ALA A 147 -16.27 -7.04 -6.60
CA ALA A 147 -15.73 -5.86 -7.25
C ALA A 147 -15.42 -6.17 -8.72
N THR A 148 -16.40 -5.99 -9.59
CA THR A 148 -16.19 -6.20 -11.03
C THR A 148 -15.44 -5.02 -11.65
N PRO A 149 -14.64 -5.23 -12.71
CA PRO A 149 -14.00 -4.13 -13.44
C PRO A 149 -15.00 -3.05 -13.89
N LYS A 150 -16.21 -3.45 -14.24
CA LYS A 150 -17.30 -2.52 -14.62
C LYS A 150 -17.71 -1.61 -13.48
N LEU A 151 -17.85 -2.15 -12.26
CA LEU A 151 -18.19 -1.39 -11.07
C LEU A 151 -17.06 -0.41 -10.71
N ILE A 152 -15.83 -0.87 -10.77
CA ILE A 152 -14.65 -0.04 -10.48
C ILE A 152 -14.51 1.11 -11.47
N ASP A 153 -14.65 0.84 -12.77
CA ASP A 153 -14.66 1.90 -13.79
C ASP A 153 -15.75 2.95 -13.50
N MET A 154 -16.95 2.50 -13.13
CA MET A 154 -18.05 3.42 -12.77
C MET A 154 -17.72 4.27 -11.56
N LEU A 155 -17.07 3.71 -10.52
CA LEU A 155 -16.63 4.47 -9.35
C LEU A 155 -15.64 5.55 -9.76
N VAL A 156 -14.60 5.18 -10.52
CA VAL A 156 -13.57 6.12 -10.99
C VAL A 156 -14.17 7.21 -11.89
N TYR A 157 -15.06 6.87 -12.83
CA TYR A 157 -15.71 7.87 -13.68
C TYR A 157 -16.57 8.83 -12.87
N ASN A 158 -17.33 8.36 -11.88
CA ASN A 158 -18.13 9.21 -11.01
C ASN A 158 -17.26 10.11 -10.12
N ALA A 159 -16.17 9.60 -9.57
CA ALA A 159 -15.21 10.37 -8.77
C ALA A 159 -14.62 11.53 -9.61
N ASN A 160 -14.37 11.28 -10.89
CA ASN A 160 -13.81 12.24 -11.84
C ASN A 160 -14.86 13.13 -12.56
N LYS A 161 -16.13 13.10 -12.13
CA LYS A 161 -17.24 13.84 -12.79
C LYS A 161 -17.52 13.43 -14.24
N LYS A 162 -17.03 12.26 -14.68
CA LYS A 162 -17.22 11.75 -16.06
C LYS A 162 -18.52 10.92 -16.16
N TYR A 163 -19.65 11.53 -15.81
CA TYR A 163 -20.94 10.81 -15.66
C TYR A 163 -21.43 10.14 -16.95
N LEU A 164 -21.22 10.77 -18.11
CA LEU A 164 -21.59 10.17 -19.39
C LEU A 164 -20.79 8.91 -19.69
N GLN A 165 -19.51 8.87 -19.30
CA GLN A 165 -18.68 7.67 -19.46
C GLN A 165 -19.11 6.57 -18.50
N ALA A 166 -19.44 6.91 -17.27
CA ALA A 166 -20.02 5.98 -16.31
C ALA A 166 -21.31 5.35 -16.85
N LEU A 167 -22.22 6.16 -17.42
CA LEU A 167 -23.47 5.65 -18.01
C LEU A 167 -23.22 4.76 -19.22
N LYS A 168 -22.33 5.16 -20.14
CA LYS A 168 -21.95 4.35 -21.29
C LYS A 168 -21.35 3.00 -20.84
N ARG A 169 -20.54 3.01 -19.77
CA ARG A 169 -19.96 1.78 -19.22
C ARG A 169 -21.02 0.88 -18.61
N LEU A 170 -22.06 1.45 -18.01
CA LEU A 170 -23.19 0.70 -17.47
C LEU A 170 -23.97 -0.04 -18.60
N LEU A 171 -24.21 0.64 -19.70
CA LEU A 171 -24.99 0.11 -20.81
C LEU A 171 -24.22 -0.87 -21.72
N LYS A 172 -22.89 -0.83 -21.67
CA LYS A 172 -22.06 -1.76 -22.46
C LYS A 172 -22.08 -3.15 -21.80
N LYS A 173 -22.59 -4.13 -22.53
CA LYS A 173 -22.56 -5.54 -22.14
C LYS A 173 -21.13 -6.06 -22.02
#